data_d62a30218bd9d9117707eadad7999229
#
_entry.id   d62a30218bd9d9117707eadad7999229
#
_cell.length_a   1.000
_cell.length_b   1.000
_cell.length_c   1.000
_cell.angle_alpha   90.00
_cell.angle_beta   90.00
_cell.angle_gamma   90.00
#
_symmetry.space_group_name_H-M   'P 1'
#
loop_
_entity.id
_entity.type
_entity.pdbx_description
1 polymer ?
#
loop_
_entity_poly.entity_id
_entity_poly.type
_entity_poly.pdbx_seq_one_letter_code
_entity_poly.pdbx_strand_id
1 'polypeptide(L)'
;MNEKVSMLKEKAKELRKTALTMIFEAQSGHPGGSLSSADIVTALYFSEMHVDPKNPQWPDRDRFVLSKGHVCPIQYAALGSLGFFPEEVLHTLRQEGSMLQGHPSMQIGRAHV
;
A
#
# COMPACT_ATOMS: atom_id res chain seq x y z
N MET A 1 -16.14 3.43 21.68
CA MET A 1 -15.36 3.49 20.43
C MET A 1 -16.10 2.71 19.36
N ASN A 2 -16.21 3.23 18.17
CA ASN A 2 -16.99 2.53 17.18
C ASN A 2 -16.17 1.42 16.48
N GLU A 3 -16.89 0.52 15.83
CA GLU A 3 -16.29 -0.63 15.18
C GLU A 3 -15.37 -0.25 14.04
N LYS A 4 -15.65 0.87 13.38
CA LYS A 4 -14.82 1.34 12.27
C LYS A 4 -13.40 1.66 12.74
N VAL A 5 -13.27 2.35 13.87
CA VAL A 5 -11.96 2.70 14.42
C VAL A 5 -11.20 1.43 14.81
N SER A 6 -11.89 0.48 15.45
CA SER A 6 -11.26 -0.79 15.82
C SER A 6 -10.77 -1.55 14.60
N MET A 7 -11.57 -1.59 13.54
CA MET A 7 -11.20 -2.26 12.29
C MET A 7 -9.96 -1.60 11.67
N LEU A 8 -9.94 -0.27 11.65
CA LEU A 8 -8.81 0.45 11.06
C LEU A 8 -7.52 0.22 11.85
N LYS A 9 -7.61 0.17 13.18
CA LYS A 9 -6.43 -0.12 14.00
C LYS A 9 -5.87 -1.50 13.71
N GLU A 10 -6.73 -2.50 13.60
CA GLU A 10 -6.30 -3.85 13.27
C GLU A 10 -5.70 -3.93 11.87
N LYS A 11 -6.32 -3.25 10.91
CA LYS A 11 -5.80 -3.22 9.55
C LYS A 11 -4.44 -2.52 9.50
N ALA A 12 -4.26 -1.41 10.22
CA ALA A 12 -2.98 -0.73 10.27
C ALA A 12 -1.88 -1.63 10.81
N LYS A 13 -2.19 -2.41 11.85
CA LYS A 13 -1.23 -3.37 12.42
C LYS A 13 -0.86 -4.43 11.39
N GLU A 14 -1.85 -4.95 10.68
CA GLU A 14 -1.65 -5.94 9.63
C GLU A 14 -0.76 -5.38 8.52
N LEU A 15 -1.03 -4.15 8.07
CA LEU A 15 -0.23 -3.52 7.01
C LEU A 15 1.20 -3.24 7.45
N ARG A 16 1.41 -2.88 8.73
CA ARG A 16 2.76 -2.71 9.26
C ARG A 16 3.55 -4.02 9.16
N LYS A 17 2.92 -5.13 9.54
CA LYS A 17 3.57 -6.44 9.44
C LYS A 17 3.90 -6.78 8.01
N THR A 18 2.97 -6.54 7.10
CA THR A 18 3.18 -6.80 5.68
C THR A 18 4.34 -5.97 5.14
N ALA A 19 4.37 -4.68 5.45
CA ALA A 19 5.43 -3.80 4.97
C ALA A 19 6.80 -4.23 5.50
N LEU A 20 6.88 -4.59 6.78
CA LEU A 20 8.14 -5.06 7.37
C LEU A 20 8.61 -6.35 6.71
N THR A 21 7.68 -7.28 6.45
CA THR A 21 8.00 -8.53 5.78
C THR A 21 8.55 -8.26 4.37
N MET A 22 7.90 -7.37 3.63
CA MET A 22 8.36 -7.00 2.28
C MET A 22 9.78 -6.44 2.31
N ILE A 23 10.04 -5.51 3.22
CA ILE A 23 11.34 -4.87 3.34
C ILE A 23 12.41 -5.91 3.72
N PHE A 24 12.08 -6.79 4.66
CA PHE A 24 12.99 -7.84 5.08
C PHE A 24 13.31 -8.79 3.93
N GLU A 25 12.30 -9.24 3.20
CA GLU A 25 12.50 -10.16 2.08
C GLU A 25 13.31 -9.51 0.95
N ALA A 26 13.09 -8.22 0.71
CA ALA A 26 13.83 -7.49 -0.31
C ALA A 26 15.25 -7.14 0.14
N GLN A 27 15.52 -7.21 1.45
CA GLN A 27 16.77 -6.78 2.06
C GLN A 27 17.11 -5.35 1.67
N SER A 28 16.08 -4.53 1.53
CA SER A 28 16.24 -3.16 1.04
C SER A 28 15.01 -2.34 1.45
N GLY A 29 15.22 -1.10 1.87
CA GLY A 29 14.14 -0.20 2.18
C GLY A 29 14.31 0.48 3.53
N HIS A 30 13.36 1.34 3.83
CA HIS A 30 13.40 2.16 5.04
C HIS A 30 12.14 1.88 5.88
N PRO A 31 12.23 1.05 6.92
CA PRO A 31 11.03 0.68 7.67
C PRO A 31 10.38 1.84 8.42
N GLY A 32 11.19 2.81 8.89
CA GLY A 32 10.66 3.91 9.69
C GLY A 32 9.55 4.70 9.01
N GLY A 33 9.77 5.07 7.75
CA GLY A 33 8.78 5.84 7.01
C GLY A 33 7.48 5.08 6.76
N SER A 34 7.59 3.79 6.42
CA SER A 34 6.41 2.96 6.23
C SER A 34 5.63 2.80 7.53
N LEU A 35 6.33 2.56 8.64
CA LEU A 35 5.66 2.38 9.92
C LEU A 35 4.99 3.67 10.39
N SER A 36 5.66 4.83 10.20
CA SER A 36 5.10 6.10 10.63
C SER A 36 3.91 6.53 9.78
N SER A 37 3.81 6.07 8.54
CA SER A 37 2.73 6.42 7.63
C SER A 37 1.56 5.43 7.67
N ALA A 38 1.70 4.32 8.38
CA ALA A 38 0.73 3.23 8.30
C ALA A 38 -0.69 3.64 8.70
N ASP A 39 -0.85 4.43 9.75
CA ASP A 39 -2.18 4.84 10.20
C ASP A 39 -2.87 5.71 9.16
N ILE A 40 -2.13 6.68 8.60
CA ILE A 40 -2.68 7.59 7.59
C ILE A 40 -3.07 6.80 6.32
N VAL A 41 -2.18 5.97 5.83
CA VAL A 41 -2.42 5.16 4.63
C VAL A 41 -3.62 4.25 4.83
N THR A 42 -3.71 3.61 6.01
CA THR A 42 -4.83 2.74 6.32
C THR A 42 -6.15 3.50 6.33
N ALA A 43 -6.19 4.64 7.01
CA ALA A 43 -7.40 5.45 7.08
C ALA A 43 -7.85 5.91 5.69
N LEU A 44 -6.91 6.31 4.85
CA LEU A 44 -7.25 6.77 3.50
C LEU A 44 -7.79 5.64 2.65
N TYR A 45 -7.06 4.54 2.52
CA TYR A 45 -7.44 3.47 1.59
C TYR A 45 -8.61 2.62 2.09
N PHE A 46 -8.79 2.47 3.38
CA PHE A 46 -9.83 1.58 3.91
C PHE A 46 -11.04 2.29 4.46
N SER A 47 -11.05 3.63 4.43
CA SER A 47 -12.17 4.39 4.96
C SER A 47 -12.55 5.59 4.10
N GLU A 48 -11.60 6.47 3.79
CA GLU A 48 -11.92 7.79 3.23
C GLU A 48 -11.89 7.86 1.71
N MET A 49 -10.99 7.13 1.06
CA MET A 49 -10.82 7.24 -0.39
C MET A 49 -11.85 6.43 -1.15
N HIS A 50 -12.30 6.98 -2.25
CA HIS A 50 -13.19 6.29 -3.18
C HIS A 50 -12.33 5.67 -4.29
N VAL A 51 -12.03 4.39 -4.14
CA VAL A 51 -11.24 3.63 -5.11
C VAL A 51 -11.91 2.28 -5.33
N ASP A 52 -11.64 1.68 -6.48
CA ASP A 52 -12.20 0.38 -6.82
C ASP A 52 -11.11 -0.51 -7.41
N PRO A 53 -10.67 -1.55 -6.67
CA PRO A 53 -9.64 -2.47 -7.17
C PRO A 53 -10.03 -3.17 -8.47
N LYS A 54 -11.33 -3.33 -8.73
CA LYS A 54 -11.82 -3.96 -9.95
C LYS A 54 -11.84 -3.01 -11.13
N ASN A 55 -11.75 -1.70 -10.86
CA ASN A 55 -11.69 -0.68 -11.89
C ASN A 55 -10.66 0.37 -11.50
N PRO A 56 -9.36 0.01 -11.52
CA PRO A 56 -8.31 0.91 -11.02
C PRO A 56 -8.17 2.21 -11.81
N GLN A 57 -8.70 2.25 -13.03
CA GLN A 57 -8.64 3.45 -13.87
C GLN A 57 -9.91 4.30 -13.79
N TRP A 58 -10.83 3.99 -12.89
CA TRP A 58 -12.07 4.73 -12.72
C TRP A 58 -11.80 6.24 -12.69
N PRO A 59 -12.41 7.01 -13.62
CA PRO A 59 -12.08 8.45 -13.74
C PRO A 59 -12.37 9.28 -12.51
N ASP A 60 -13.39 8.93 -11.74
CA ASP A 60 -13.80 9.69 -10.56
C ASP A 60 -13.15 9.19 -9.28
N ARG A 61 -12.17 8.29 -9.39
CA ARG A 61 -11.51 7.75 -8.21
C ARG A 61 -10.69 8.81 -7.48
N ASP A 62 -10.56 8.63 -6.18
CA ASP A 62 -9.62 9.43 -5.41
C ASP A 62 -8.20 8.97 -5.70
N ARG A 63 -7.28 9.92 -5.65
CA ARG A 63 -5.87 9.65 -5.96
C ARG A 63 -5.00 10.00 -4.78
N PHE A 64 -4.01 9.17 -4.54
CA PHE A 64 -3.05 9.35 -3.47
C PHE A 64 -1.66 9.47 -4.06
N VAL A 65 -0.98 10.56 -3.75
CA VAL A 65 0.40 10.77 -4.19
C VAL A 65 1.32 10.72 -2.98
N LEU A 66 2.25 9.77 -3.00
CA LEU A 66 3.20 9.60 -1.91
C LEU A 66 4.44 10.45 -2.18
N SER A 67 4.49 11.63 -1.55
CA SER A 67 5.61 12.56 -1.77
C SER A 67 6.95 11.96 -1.39
N LYS A 68 6.99 11.19 -0.30
CA LYS A 68 8.21 10.46 0.06
C LYS A 68 8.13 9.04 -0.53
N GLY A 69 8.37 8.97 -1.83
CA GLY A 69 8.18 7.74 -2.59
C GLY A 69 8.99 6.54 -2.07
N HIS A 70 10.07 6.79 -1.36
CA HIS A 70 10.90 5.72 -0.82
C HIS A 70 10.22 4.93 0.31
N VAL A 71 9.09 5.41 0.86
CA VAL A 71 8.34 4.65 1.87
C VAL A 71 7.16 3.89 1.25
N CYS A 72 7.26 3.60 -0.03
CA CYS A 72 6.21 2.92 -0.79
C CYS A 72 5.77 1.54 -0.27
N PRO A 73 6.58 0.77 0.50
CA PRO A 73 6.08 -0.54 0.95
C PRO A 73 4.74 -0.48 1.67
N ILE A 74 4.47 0.56 2.45
CA ILE A 74 3.17 0.65 3.13
C ILE A 74 2.03 0.89 2.13
N GLN A 75 2.26 1.67 1.09
CA GLN A 75 1.26 1.88 0.04
C GLN A 75 1.03 0.58 -0.73
N TYR A 76 2.09 -0.14 -1.05
CA TYR A 76 1.96 -1.43 -1.74
C TYR A 76 1.19 -2.42 -0.88
N ALA A 77 1.47 -2.47 0.41
CA ALA A 77 0.74 -3.34 1.32
C ALA A 77 -0.75 -3.03 1.31
N ALA A 78 -1.11 -1.74 1.32
CA ALA A 78 -2.51 -1.34 1.27
C ALA A 78 -3.18 -1.74 -0.04
N LEU A 79 -2.51 -1.48 -1.16
CA LEU A 79 -3.05 -1.82 -2.49
C LEU A 79 -3.23 -3.33 -2.65
N GLY A 80 -2.25 -4.11 -2.20
CA GLY A 80 -2.34 -5.58 -2.27
C GLY A 80 -3.45 -6.11 -1.38
N SER A 81 -3.61 -5.56 -0.19
CA SER A 81 -4.65 -5.98 0.73
C SER A 81 -6.05 -5.65 0.19
N LEU A 82 -6.18 -4.57 -0.56
CA LEU A 82 -7.46 -4.21 -1.19
C LEU A 82 -7.76 -5.03 -2.44
N GLY A 83 -6.77 -5.68 -3.02
CA GLY A 83 -6.96 -6.52 -4.19
C GLY A 83 -6.64 -5.87 -5.52
N PHE A 84 -5.86 -4.77 -5.52
CA PHE A 84 -5.44 -4.15 -6.78
C PHE A 84 -4.51 -5.07 -7.59
N PHE A 85 -3.86 -6.00 -6.92
CA PHE A 85 -3.04 -7.04 -7.55
C PHE A 85 -3.00 -8.23 -6.60
N PRO A 86 -2.57 -9.43 -7.08
CA PRO A 86 -2.47 -10.60 -6.19
C PRO A 86 -1.48 -10.36 -5.05
N GLU A 87 -1.81 -10.81 -3.85
CA GLU A 87 -0.95 -10.59 -2.68
C GLU A 87 0.45 -11.18 -2.84
N GLU A 88 0.60 -12.26 -3.63
CA GLU A 88 1.93 -12.83 -3.86
C GLU A 88 2.91 -11.85 -4.46
N VAL A 89 2.40 -10.84 -5.19
CA VAL A 89 3.25 -9.81 -5.81
C VAL A 89 3.99 -9.01 -4.75
N LEU A 90 3.44 -8.92 -3.53
CA LEU A 90 4.09 -8.19 -2.43
C LEU A 90 5.48 -8.75 -2.10
N HIS A 91 5.71 -10.03 -2.37
CA HIS A 91 7.01 -10.66 -2.10
C HIS A 91 8.06 -10.36 -3.16
N THR A 92 7.71 -9.56 -4.16
CA THR A 92 8.64 -9.24 -5.27
C THR A 92 9.15 -7.81 -5.21
N LEU A 93 9.02 -7.14 -4.07
CA LEU A 93 9.45 -5.75 -3.92
C LEU A 93 10.87 -5.56 -4.42
N ARG A 94 11.05 -4.59 -5.34
CA ARG A 94 12.32 -4.18 -5.90
C ARG A 94 13.05 -5.25 -6.71
N GLN A 95 12.42 -6.38 -6.97
CA GLN A 95 13.02 -7.41 -7.81
C GLN A 95 12.89 -7.02 -9.28
N GLU A 96 13.83 -7.49 -10.08
CA GLU A 96 13.82 -7.25 -11.51
C GLU A 96 12.53 -7.80 -12.12
N GLY A 97 11.88 -7.00 -12.94
CA GLY A 97 10.63 -7.41 -13.57
C GLY A 97 9.39 -7.22 -12.73
N SER A 98 9.53 -6.87 -11.44
CA SER A 98 8.37 -6.63 -10.59
C SER A 98 7.75 -5.27 -10.86
N MET A 99 6.42 -5.19 -10.73
CA MET A 99 5.75 -3.89 -10.77
C MET A 99 6.00 -3.06 -9.51
N LEU A 100 6.47 -3.71 -8.42
CA LEU A 100 6.71 -3.04 -7.14
C LEU A 100 8.15 -2.57 -7.05
N GLN A 101 8.39 -1.36 -7.52
CA GLN A 101 9.71 -0.77 -7.53
C GLN A 101 9.95 0.08 -6.29
N GLY A 102 11.14 0.65 -6.16
CA GLY A 102 11.52 1.46 -5.00
C GLY A 102 10.71 2.74 -4.82
N HIS A 103 10.00 3.17 -5.86
CA HIS A 103 9.07 4.29 -5.83
C HIS A 103 7.81 3.90 -6.57
N PRO A 104 6.63 4.35 -6.10
CA PRO A 104 5.38 4.00 -6.78
C PRO A 104 5.33 4.51 -8.21
N SER A 105 4.64 3.78 -9.06
CA SER A 105 4.41 4.21 -10.43
C SER A 105 2.95 3.93 -10.79
N MET A 106 2.49 4.53 -11.88
CA MET A 106 1.12 4.35 -12.34
C MET A 106 0.83 2.94 -12.85
N GLN A 107 1.86 2.13 -13.03
CA GLN A 107 1.69 0.77 -13.52
C GLN A 107 1.27 -0.21 -12.44
N ILE A 108 1.33 0.18 -11.18
CA ILE A 108 0.98 -0.72 -10.08
C ILE A 108 -0.52 -0.96 -10.07
N GLY A 109 -0.91 -2.20 -10.43
CA GLY A 109 -2.32 -2.57 -10.49
C GLY A 109 -3.14 -1.59 -11.32
N ARG A 110 -2.49 -0.76 -12.12
CA ARG A 110 -3.09 0.33 -12.88
C ARG A 110 -3.83 1.33 -12.00
N ALA A 111 -3.52 1.36 -10.74
CA ALA A 111 -4.23 2.25 -9.82
C ALA A 111 -3.79 3.69 -10.00
N HIS A 112 -2.53 3.96 -9.77
CA HIS A 112 -1.96 5.30 -9.85
C HIS A 112 -0.85 5.46 -8.82
N VAL A 113 -0.28 6.61 -8.82
CA VAL A 113 0.60 7.05 -7.75
C VAL A 113 0.02 8.24 -7.05
#